data_dbd26c0f93fc07916fc61933e5907e08
#
_entry.id   dbd26c0f93fc07916fc61933e5907e08
#
_cell.length_a   1.000
_cell.length_b   1.000
_cell.length_c   1.000
_cell.angle_alpha   90.00
_cell.angle_beta   90.00
_cell.angle_gamma   90.00
#
_symmetry.space_group_name_H-M   'P 1'
#
loop_
_entity.id
_entity.type
_entity.pdbx_description
1 polymer ?
#
loop_
_entity_poly.entity_id
_entity_poly.type
_entity_poly.pdbx_seq_one_letter_code
_entity_poly.pdbx_strand_id
1 'polypeptide(L)'
;MAQFEEITIDQGADVVIELELVDVNGSKKNLANHTLAGKIKKSYSDSSGEATAFTTAVEPPAAEGKATLSLTNTQTDALKAGRYVYDVELSYTDSADNTIIERILEGQLTVTPSVTK
;
A
#
# COMPACT_ATOMS: atom_id res chain seq x y z
N MET A 1 -6.06 -13.92 -1.61
CA MET A 1 -6.22 -13.33 -2.95
C MET A 1 -6.30 -11.82 -2.83
N ALA A 2 -5.55 -11.11 -3.64
CA ALA A 2 -5.51 -9.65 -3.58
C ALA A 2 -6.77 -9.03 -4.15
N GLN A 3 -7.24 -7.98 -3.50
CA GLN A 3 -8.35 -7.17 -4.00
C GLN A 3 -7.78 -6.17 -5.01
N PHE A 4 -8.47 -6.00 -6.14
CA PHE A 4 -8.06 -5.03 -7.15
C PHE A 4 -8.74 -3.70 -6.88
N GLU A 5 -7.96 -2.63 -6.78
CA GLU A 5 -8.49 -1.28 -6.56
C GLU A 5 -7.71 -0.26 -7.36
N GLU A 6 -8.43 0.71 -7.92
CA GLU A 6 -7.81 1.85 -8.57
C GLU A 6 -7.70 2.99 -7.58
N ILE A 7 -6.53 3.63 -7.57
CA ILE A 7 -6.25 4.76 -6.70
C ILE A 7 -5.88 5.95 -7.57
N THR A 8 -6.44 7.10 -7.26
CA THR A 8 -6.07 8.37 -7.90
C THR A 8 -5.51 9.30 -6.85
N ILE A 9 -4.33 9.83 -7.11
CA ILE A 9 -3.69 10.79 -6.19
C ILE A 9 -3.32 12.05 -6.94
N ASP A 10 -3.24 13.15 -6.20
CA ASP A 10 -2.84 14.44 -6.75
C ASP A 10 -1.34 14.65 -6.53
N GLN A 11 -0.66 15.01 -7.61
CA GLN A 11 0.77 15.31 -7.54
C GLN A 11 1.01 16.47 -6.57
N GLY A 12 1.96 16.28 -5.66
CA GLY A 12 2.33 17.31 -4.70
C GLY A 12 1.44 17.42 -3.47
N ALA A 13 0.48 16.51 -3.31
CA ALA A 13 -0.41 16.47 -2.14
C ALA A 13 -0.06 15.31 -1.23
N ASP A 14 -0.28 15.50 0.07
CA ASP A 14 -0.16 14.39 1.01
C ASP A 14 -1.29 13.39 0.79
N VAL A 15 -0.98 12.12 0.90
CA VAL A 15 -1.93 11.04 0.68
C VAL A 15 -1.97 10.12 1.89
N VAL A 16 -3.17 9.83 2.38
CA VAL A 16 -3.38 8.83 3.42
C VAL A 16 -4.52 7.92 2.97
N ILE A 17 -4.25 6.63 2.94
CA ILE A 17 -5.23 5.62 2.54
C ILE A 17 -5.43 4.69 3.73
N GLU A 18 -6.67 4.56 4.19
CA GLU A 18 -7.00 3.64 5.28
C GLU A 18 -7.46 2.31 4.72
N LEU A 19 -6.96 1.24 5.30
CA LEU A 19 -7.34 -0.12 4.94
C LEU A 19 -8.01 -0.78 6.13
N GLU A 20 -9.07 -1.52 5.86
CA GLU A 20 -9.69 -2.40 6.85
C GLU A 20 -9.56 -3.82 6.33
N LEU A 21 -8.85 -4.66 7.08
CA LEU A 21 -8.55 -6.02 6.66
C LEU A 21 -9.43 -6.98 7.44
N VAL A 22 -9.92 -7.99 6.72
CA VAL A 22 -10.75 -9.03 7.32
C VAL A 22 -10.10 -10.39 7.05
N ASP A 23 -10.39 -11.34 7.93
CA ASP A 23 -9.94 -12.72 7.75
C ASP A 23 -10.90 -13.47 6.82
N VAL A 24 -10.62 -14.76 6.61
CA VAL A 24 -11.43 -15.58 5.70
C VAL A 24 -12.90 -15.74 6.15
N ASN A 25 -13.18 -15.44 7.40
CA ASN A 25 -14.53 -15.53 7.95
C ASN A 25 -15.27 -14.19 7.93
N GLY A 26 -14.63 -13.14 7.41
CA GLY A 26 -15.22 -11.80 7.39
C GLY A 26 -15.05 -11.02 8.67
N SER A 27 -14.39 -11.57 9.67
CA SER A 27 -14.09 -10.88 10.93
C SER A 27 -12.88 -9.97 10.78
N LYS A 28 -12.75 -8.98 11.64
CA LYS A 28 -11.60 -8.09 11.63
C LYS A 28 -10.31 -8.91 11.82
N LYS A 29 -9.34 -8.67 10.94
CA LYS A 29 -8.07 -9.39 10.98
C LYS A 29 -7.19 -8.83 12.09
N ASN A 30 -6.64 -9.71 12.92
CA ASN A 30 -5.69 -9.30 13.94
C ASN A 30 -4.31 -9.10 13.28
N LEU A 31 -3.82 -7.88 13.31
CA LEU A 31 -2.56 -7.50 12.67
C LEU A 31 -1.37 -7.49 13.64
N ALA A 32 -1.51 -8.05 14.82
CA ALA A 32 -0.39 -8.15 15.75
C ALA A 32 0.73 -8.96 15.09
N ASN A 33 1.96 -8.46 15.18
CA ASN A 33 3.15 -9.08 14.59
C ASN A 33 3.12 -9.18 13.06
N HIS A 34 2.27 -8.39 12.41
CA HIS A 34 2.22 -8.30 10.95
C HIS A 34 2.89 -7.02 10.49
N THR A 35 3.49 -7.09 9.30
CA THR A 35 4.14 -5.94 8.67
C THR A 35 3.54 -5.76 7.28
N LEU A 36 3.26 -4.51 6.93
CA LEU A 36 2.80 -4.18 5.59
C LEU A 36 3.93 -3.55 4.80
N ALA A 37 3.93 -3.81 3.49
CA ALA A 37 4.83 -3.16 2.56
C ALA A 37 4.08 -2.92 1.27
N GLY A 38 4.25 -1.76 0.69
CA GLY A 38 3.61 -1.44 -0.58
C GLY A 38 4.51 -0.57 -1.42
N LYS A 39 4.47 -0.77 -2.72
CA LYS A 39 5.29 -0.01 -3.66
C LYS A 39 4.49 0.36 -4.89
N ILE A 40 4.87 1.49 -5.47
CA ILE A 40 4.34 2.01 -6.72
C ILE A 40 5.45 1.89 -7.76
N LYS A 41 5.14 1.30 -8.90
CA LYS A 41 6.08 1.15 -10.01
C LYS A 41 5.43 1.61 -11.30
N LYS A 42 6.26 1.97 -12.27
CA LYS A 42 5.77 2.35 -13.59
C LYS A 42 5.14 1.16 -14.31
N SER A 43 5.68 -0.04 -14.12
CA SER A 43 5.14 -1.27 -14.67
C SER A 43 5.55 -2.44 -13.79
N TYR A 44 4.86 -3.57 -13.93
CA TYR A 44 5.15 -4.77 -13.15
C TYR A 44 6.58 -5.28 -13.34
N SER A 45 7.10 -5.13 -14.55
CA SER A 45 8.45 -5.62 -14.88
C SER A 45 9.55 -4.62 -14.52
N ASP A 46 9.19 -3.45 -14.00
CA ASP A 46 10.18 -2.44 -13.64
C ASP A 46 10.93 -2.89 -12.40
N SER A 47 12.20 -3.22 -12.57
CA SER A 47 13.06 -3.66 -11.47
C SER A 47 14.07 -2.60 -11.08
N SER A 48 13.96 -1.40 -11.65
CA SER A 48 14.86 -0.30 -11.32
C SER A 48 14.61 0.20 -9.90
N GLY A 49 15.53 0.98 -9.38
CA GLY A 49 15.38 1.58 -8.06
C GLY A 49 14.36 2.72 -8.00
N GLU A 50 13.54 2.88 -9.02
CA GLU A 50 12.58 3.98 -9.12
C GLU A 50 11.24 3.72 -8.42
N ALA A 51 11.07 2.53 -7.85
CA ALA A 51 9.84 2.23 -7.12
C ALA A 51 9.70 3.17 -5.91
N THR A 52 8.50 3.70 -5.73
CA THR A 52 8.18 4.54 -4.58
C THR A 52 7.48 3.68 -3.54
N ALA A 53 8.01 3.68 -2.32
CA ALA A 53 7.43 2.89 -1.25
C ALA A 53 6.42 3.72 -0.47
N PHE A 54 5.26 3.10 -0.15
CA PHE A 54 4.34 3.70 0.81
C PHE A 54 4.92 3.63 2.21
N THR A 55 4.63 4.62 3.02
CA THR A 55 4.82 4.52 4.46
C THR A 55 3.62 3.77 5.02
N THR A 56 3.87 2.70 5.75
CA THR A 56 2.79 1.83 6.25
C THR A 56 2.76 1.85 7.77
N ALA A 57 1.57 1.73 8.32
CA ALA A 57 1.39 1.64 9.77
C ALA A 57 0.16 0.81 10.09
N VAL A 58 0.23 0.05 11.17
CA VAL A 58 -0.93 -0.66 11.72
C VAL A 58 -1.52 0.23 12.81
N GLU A 59 -2.79 0.58 12.68
CA GLU A 59 -3.46 1.41 13.68
C GLU A 59 -3.81 0.58 14.92
N PRO A 60 -3.46 1.07 16.12
CA PRO A 60 -3.86 0.37 17.34
C PRO A 60 -5.37 0.53 17.61
N PRO A 61 -6.03 -0.49 18.16
CA PRO A 61 -5.46 -1.80 18.48
C PRO A 61 -5.33 -2.67 17.23
N ALA A 62 -4.28 -3.48 17.16
CA ALA A 62 -4.00 -4.33 16.01
C ALA A 62 -5.14 -5.31 15.71
N ALA A 63 -5.91 -5.71 16.71
CA ALA A 63 -7.03 -6.63 16.55
C ALA A 63 -8.17 -6.07 15.71
N GLU A 64 -8.19 -4.74 15.46
CA GLU A 64 -9.22 -4.11 14.65
C GLU A 64 -8.97 -4.23 13.15
N GLY A 65 -7.79 -4.69 12.74
CA GLY A 65 -7.49 -4.92 11.33
C GLY A 65 -7.34 -3.66 10.51
N LYS A 66 -7.05 -2.53 11.13
CA LYS A 66 -6.90 -1.25 10.42
C LYS A 66 -5.44 -0.93 10.19
N ALA A 67 -5.14 -0.45 8.99
CA ALA A 67 -3.79 -0.04 8.62
C ALA A 67 -3.86 1.16 7.71
N THR A 68 -2.77 1.90 7.61
CA THR A 68 -2.69 3.05 6.73
C THR A 68 -1.50 2.93 5.79
N LEU A 69 -1.71 3.43 4.58
CA LEU A 69 -0.65 3.67 3.59
C LEU A 69 -0.59 5.16 3.39
N SER A 70 0.59 5.74 3.39
CA SER A 70 0.72 7.17 3.18
C SER A 70 1.90 7.50 2.28
N LEU A 71 1.77 8.66 1.63
CA LEU A 71 2.85 9.27 0.85
C LEU A 71 2.90 10.74 1.25
N THR A 72 4.11 11.25 1.39
CA THR A 72 4.30 12.66 1.68
C THR A 72 4.15 13.47 0.39
N ASN A 73 3.91 14.78 0.53
CA ASN A 73 3.84 15.67 -0.63
C ASN A 73 5.14 15.66 -1.43
N THR A 74 6.28 15.48 -0.78
CA THR A 74 7.56 15.37 -1.48
C THR A 74 7.60 14.13 -2.35
N GLN A 75 7.08 13.01 -1.86
CA GLN A 75 7.04 11.77 -2.64
C GLN A 75 6.10 11.87 -3.82
N THR A 76 4.90 12.43 -3.63
CA THR A 76 3.95 12.56 -4.72
C THR A 76 4.41 13.58 -5.76
N ASP A 77 5.09 14.64 -5.31
CA ASP A 77 5.63 15.65 -6.23
C ASP A 77 6.72 15.07 -7.13
N ALA A 78 7.44 14.06 -6.66
CA ALA A 78 8.47 13.37 -7.43
C ALA A 78 7.89 12.41 -8.47
N LEU A 79 6.62 12.05 -8.35
CA LEU A 79 5.96 11.18 -9.32
C LEU A 79 5.45 12.01 -10.48
N LYS A 80 5.81 11.61 -11.70
CA LYS A 80 5.28 12.28 -12.88
C LYS A 80 3.81 11.91 -13.05
N ALA A 81 3.01 12.84 -13.58
CA ALA A 81 1.62 12.54 -13.86
C ALA A 81 1.52 11.36 -14.83
N GLY A 82 0.56 10.50 -14.62
CA GLY A 82 0.34 9.33 -15.45
C GLY A 82 -0.11 8.12 -14.65
N ARG A 83 -0.01 6.96 -15.29
CA ARG A 83 -0.45 5.70 -14.70
C ARG A 83 0.71 4.90 -14.18
N TYR A 84 0.47 4.28 -13.02
CA TYR A 84 1.41 3.41 -12.35
C TYR A 84 0.68 2.15 -11.92
N VAL A 85 1.42 1.14 -11.52
CA VAL A 85 0.89 -0.04 -10.85
C VAL A 85 1.39 -0.05 -9.43
N TYR A 86 0.62 -0.66 -8.55
CA TYR A 86 1.00 -0.79 -7.15
C TYR A 86 0.52 -2.11 -6.59
N ASP A 87 1.14 -2.56 -5.51
CA ASP A 87 0.60 -3.63 -4.69
C ASP A 87 0.94 -3.38 -3.24
N VAL A 88 0.24 -4.09 -2.37
CA VAL A 88 0.48 -4.06 -0.93
C VAL A 88 0.54 -5.49 -0.45
N GLU A 89 1.60 -5.81 0.28
CA GLU A 89 1.82 -7.13 0.86
C GLU A 89 1.78 -7.06 2.36
N LEU A 90 1.22 -8.11 2.95
CA LEU A 90 1.20 -8.32 4.38
C LEU A 90 2.12 -9.49 4.69
N SER A 91 3.02 -9.32 5.64
CA SER A 91 3.93 -10.40 6.02
C SER A 91 3.87 -10.66 7.53
N TYR A 92 4.07 -11.91 7.89
CA TYR A 92 4.11 -12.32 9.28
C TYR A 92 4.88 -13.63 9.39
N THR A 93 5.27 -13.97 10.62
CA THR A 93 5.96 -15.22 10.90
C THR A 93 4.97 -16.17 11.56
N ASP A 94 4.84 -17.38 11.02
CA ASP A 94 3.93 -18.37 11.59
C ASP A 94 4.58 -19.09 12.79
N SER A 95 3.84 -20.03 13.38
CA SER A 95 4.31 -20.74 14.58
C SER A 95 5.50 -21.65 14.32
N ALA A 96 5.81 -21.95 13.05
CA ALA A 96 6.96 -22.77 12.67
C ALA A 96 8.15 -21.91 12.19
N ASP A 97 8.12 -20.59 12.48
CA ASP A 97 9.14 -19.63 12.09
C ASP A 97 9.28 -19.43 10.58
N ASN A 98 8.24 -19.77 9.82
CA ASN A 98 8.22 -19.49 8.39
C ASN A 98 7.64 -18.10 8.14
N THR A 99 8.30 -17.34 7.27
CA THR A 99 7.76 -16.04 6.83
C THR A 99 6.67 -16.27 5.80
N ILE A 100 5.49 -15.75 6.10
CA ILE A 100 4.33 -15.82 5.20
C ILE A 100 4.10 -14.45 4.60
N ILE A 101 3.95 -14.38 3.29
CA ILE A 101 3.70 -13.13 2.58
C ILE A 101 2.42 -13.29 1.77
N GLU A 102 1.48 -12.36 1.98
CA GLU A 102 0.22 -12.33 1.24
C GLU A 102 0.09 -11.00 0.54
N ARG A 103 -0.24 -11.02 -0.76
CA ARG A 103 -0.61 -9.78 -1.45
C ARG A 103 -2.07 -9.52 -1.13
N ILE A 104 -2.35 -8.38 -0.51
CA ILE A 104 -3.71 -8.07 -0.05
C ILE A 104 -4.41 -7.05 -0.92
N LEU A 105 -3.66 -6.26 -1.68
CA LEU A 105 -4.22 -5.20 -2.51
C LEU A 105 -3.31 -5.02 -3.72
N GLU A 106 -3.91 -4.78 -4.88
CA GLU A 106 -3.16 -4.47 -6.10
C GLU A 106 -4.01 -3.64 -7.04
N GLY A 107 -3.40 -3.01 -8.01
CA GLY A 107 -4.16 -2.29 -9.01
C GLY A 107 -3.35 -1.22 -9.71
N GLN A 108 -4.08 -0.26 -10.25
CA GLN A 108 -3.51 0.90 -10.95
C GLN A 108 -3.58 2.12 -10.05
N LEU A 109 -2.55 2.94 -10.13
CA LEU A 109 -2.50 4.20 -9.43
C LEU A 109 -2.28 5.29 -10.48
N THR A 110 -3.15 6.29 -10.49
CA THR A 110 -3.05 7.41 -11.41
C THR A 110 -2.64 8.65 -10.65
N VAL A 111 -1.61 9.33 -11.14
CA VAL A 111 -1.16 10.61 -10.57
C VAL A 111 -1.66 11.71 -11.49
N THR A 112 -2.48 12.61 -10.94
CA THR A 112 -2.98 13.75 -11.69
C THR A 112 -2.03 14.93 -11.54
N PRO A 113 -1.81 15.72 -12.59
CA PRO A 113 -0.85 16.83 -12.53
C PRO A 113 -1.36 17.96 -11.65
N SER A 114 -0.42 18.65 -11.00
CA SER A 114 -0.72 19.80 -10.17
C SER A 114 -0.65 21.07 -11.02
N VAL A 115 -1.64 21.94 -10.85
CA VAL A 115 -1.65 23.26 -11.50
C VAL A 115 -0.88 24.27 -10.65
N THR A 116 -0.87 24.08 -9.35
CA THR A 116 -0.24 25.02 -8.42
C THR A 116 1.29 24.93 -8.41
N LYS A 117 1.83 23.84 -8.87
CA LYS A 117 3.28 23.55 -8.82
C LYS A 117 3.99 23.83 -10.11
#